data_6b0d506962037e622725e88d7116195d
#
_entry.id   6b0d506962037e622725e88d7116195d
#
_cell.length_a   1.000
_cell.length_b   1.000
_cell.length_c   1.000
_cell.angle_alpha   90.00
_cell.angle_beta   90.00
_cell.angle_gamma   90.00
#
_symmetry.space_group_name_H-M   'P 1'
#
loop_
_entity.id
_entity.type
_entity.pdbx_description
1 polymer ?
#
loop_
_entity_poly.entity_id
_entity_poly.type
_entity_poly.pdbx_seq_one_letter_code
_entity_poly.pdbx_strand_id
1 'polypeptide(L)'
;MNARTFIGATLACFAAFGFGNAAAADLAVGDVAPNFSLEGTDGKTYTLADFKGKQAVVLAWYPKAYTSGCTIECKSLAENGNLIRAYDVTYFMASVDPIDKNTGFAREQKADFPLLSDPTKETAKAYGVLNMMGFASRNTFFIGADGKILAIDRNVNPASAAQDIAATLAKLNVPKRS
;
A
#
# COMPACT_ATOMS: atom_id res chain seq x y z
N MET A 1 44.24 61.45 1.23
CA MET A 1 43.44 60.73 0.25
C MET A 1 43.45 59.27 0.62
N ASN A 2 42.45 58.82 1.37
CA ASN A 2 42.40 57.46 1.93
C ASN A 2 41.26 56.66 1.30
N ALA A 3 41.62 55.67 0.48
CA ALA A 3 40.70 54.72 -0.06
C ALA A 3 40.40 53.63 0.99
N ARG A 4 39.15 53.48 1.44
CA ARG A 4 38.68 52.40 2.30
C ARG A 4 38.07 51.31 1.45
N THR A 5 38.71 50.16 1.40
CA THR A 5 38.24 48.96 0.77
C THR A 5 37.21 48.28 1.69
N PHE A 6 35.95 48.13 1.23
CA PHE A 6 34.93 47.30 1.89
C PHE A 6 35.02 45.90 1.38
N ILE A 7 35.37 44.95 2.26
CA ILE A 7 35.29 43.52 2.02
C ILE A 7 33.90 43.06 2.41
N GLY A 8 33.07 42.75 1.41
CA GLY A 8 31.76 42.14 1.63
C GLY A 8 31.93 40.62 1.88
N ALA A 9 31.57 40.19 3.09
CA ALA A 9 31.47 38.78 3.42
C ALA A 9 30.09 38.25 2.99
N THR A 10 30.07 37.43 1.94
CA THR A 10 28.88 36.71 1.51
C THR A 10 28.73 35.46 2.37
N LEU A 11 27.73 35.47 3.26
CA LEU A 11 27.37 34.33 4.08
C LEU A 11 26.54 33.36 3.25
N ALA A 12 27.15 32.24 2.79
CA ALA A 12 26.46 31.18 2.10
C ALA A 12 25.71 30.31 3.14
N CYS A 13 24.37 30.45 3.21
CA CYS A 13 23.53 29.51 3.95
C CYS A 13 23.46 28.18 3.21
N PHE A 14 24.23 27.20 3.65
CA PHE A 14 24.03 25.78 3.28
C PHE A 14 22.79 25.28 4.02
N ALA A 15 21.66 25.18 3.29
CA ALA A 15 20.52 24.42 3.76
C ALA A 15 20.87 22.93 3.72
N ALA A 16 21.21 22.35 4.87
CA ALA A 16 21.36 20.91 5.01
C ALA A 16 19.97 20.27 4.89
N PHE A 17 19.67 19.69 3.72
CA PHE A 17 18.56 18.76 3.58
C PHE A 17 18.91 17.51 4.41
N GLY A 18 18.41 17.47 5.63
CA GLY A 18 18.46 16.28 6.47
C GLY A 18 17.61 15.19 5.81
N PHE A 19 18.26 14.15 5.26
CA PHE A 19 17.61 12.87 4.99
C PHE A 19 17.23 12.28 6.35
N GLY A 20 16.02 12.58 6.80
CA GLY A 20 15.45 11.93 7.97
C GLY A 20 15.36 10.44 7.68
N ASN A 21 16.10 9.65 8.47
CA ASN A 21 15.94 8.20 8.52
C ASN A 21 14.51 7.94 8.98
N ALA A 22 13.59 7.61 8.06
CA ALA A 22 12.23 7.28 8.40
C ALA A 22 12.26 5.96 9.20
N ALA A 23 12.23 6.08 10.53
CA ALA A 23 11.83 4.96 11.37
C ALA A 23 10.50 4.43 10.83
N ALA A 24 10.33 3.09 10.83
CA ALA A 24 9.09 2.47 10.39
C ALA A 24 7.93 3.18 11.12
N ALA A 25 7.15 3.98 10.38
CA ALA A 25 6.09 4.78 10.98
C ALA A 25 4.98 3.83 11.41
N ASP A 26 4.53 3.94 12.65
CA ASP A 26 3.29 3.30 13.07
C ASP A 26 2.13 4.13 12.49
N LEU A 27 1.77 3.79 11.23
CA LEU A 27 0.76 4.52 10.47
C LEU A 27 -0.60 4.47 11.18
N ALA A 28 -1.25 5.62 11.23
CA ALA A 28 -2.56 5.79 11.84
C ALA A 28 -3.60 6.29 10.82
N VAL A 29 -4.87 6.19 11.20
CA VAL A 29 -5.97 6.79 10.45
C VAL A 29 -5.78 8.30 10.38
N GLY A 30 -5.91 8.86 9.17
CA GLY A 30 -5.69 10.27 8.87
C GLY A 30 -4.30 10.61 8.33
N ASP A 31 -3.31 9.73 8.51
CA ASP A 31 -1.99 9.92 7.91
C ASP A 31 -2.03 9.82 6.39
N VAL A 32 -1.10 10.49 5.73
CA VAL A 32 -0.88 10.31 4.29
C VAL A 32 -0.27 8.92 4.07
N ALA A 33 -0.93 8.10 3.27
CA ALA A 33 -0.41 6.78 2.94
C ALA A 33 0.92 6.91 2.18
N PRO A 34 1.95 6.11 2.53
CA PRO A 34 3.18 6.07 1.77
C PRO A 34 2.92 5.74 0.30
N ASN A 35 3.51 6.52 -0.61
CA ASN A 35 3.41 6.20 -2.02
C ASN A 35 4.16 4.90 -2.31
N PHE A 36 3.64 4.11 -3.25
CA PHE A 36 4.31 2.93 -3.75
C PHE A 36 4.35 2.95 -5.29
N SER A 37 5.26 2.21 -5.84
CA SER A 37 5.31 1.88 -7.27
C SER A 37 5.74 0.42 -7.37
N LEU A 38 4.78 -0.48 -7.55
CA LEU A 38 4.97 -1.92 -7.45
C LEU A 38 4.46 -2.63 -8.71
N GLU A 39 5.18 -3.67 -9.11
CA GLU A 39 4.77 -4.54 -10.21
C GLU A 39 3.63 -5.45 -9.78
N GLY A 40 2.59 -5.54 -10.61
CA GLY A 40 1.45 -6.43 -10.44
C GLY A 40 1.55 -7.70 -11.28
N THR A 41 0.85 -8.73 -10.84
CA THR A 41 0.81 -10.05 -11.52
C THR A 41 0.16 -10.04 -12.89
N ASP A 42 -0.41 -8.92 -13.31
CA ASP A 42 -0.94 -8.66 -14.65
C ASP A 42 0.09 -7.97 -15.58
N GLY A 43 1.34 -7.82 -15.13
CA GLY A 43 2.45 -7.21 -15.87
C GLY A 43 2.43 -5.68 -15.91
N LYS A 44 1.57 -5.04 -15.11
CA LYS A 44 1.53 -3.58 -14.99
C LYS A 44 2.22 -3.13 -13.71
N THR A 45 2.75 -1.90 -13.73
CA THR A 45 3.20 -1.22 -12.52
C THR A 45 2.09 -0.34 -12.00
N TYR A 46 1.81 -0.44 -10.70
CA TYR A 46 0.80 0.35 -10.01
C TYR A 46 1.46 1.32 -9.05
N THR A 47 1.08 2.58 -9.15
CA THR A 47 1.55 3.66 -8.28
C THR A 47 0.37 4.22 -7.51
N LEU A 48 0.48 4.38 -6.18
CA LEU A 48 -0.63 4.93 -5.39
C LEU A 48 -1.06 6.31 -5.88
N ALA A 49 -0.10 7.12 -6.33
CA ALA A 49 -0.37 8.46 -6.87
C ALA A 49 -1.33 8.46 -8.08
N ASP A 50 -1.41 7.37 -8.86
CA ASP A 50 -2.28 7.27 -10.03
C ASP A 50 -3.77 7.23 -9.66
N PHE A 51 -4.09 6.89 -8.43
CA PHE A 51 -5.46 6.81 -7.89
C PHE A 51 -5.89 8.09 -7.19
N LYS A 52 -4.93 8.96 -6.84
CA LYS A 52 -5.21 10.20 -6.11
C LYS A 52 -6.14 11.12 -6.89
N GLY A 53 -7.20 11.59 -6.24
CA GLY A 53 -8.24 12.41 -6.85
C GLY A 53 -9.23 11.66 -7.73
N LYS A 54 -9.10 10.32 -7.84
CA LYS A 54 -9.94 9.51 -8.73
C LYS A 54 -10.79 8.52 -7.94
N GLN A 55 -10.18 7.65 -7.13
CA GLN A 55 -10.88 6.59 -6.39
C GLN A 55 -10.09 6.16 -5.16
N ALA A 56 -10.76 5.46 -4.27
CA ALA A 56 -10.13 4.84 -3.11
C ALA A 56 -9.26 3.63 -3.50
N VAL A 57 -8.34 3.25 -2.62
CA VAL A 57 -7.49 2.05 -2.78
C VAL A 57 -7.58 1.18 -1.53
N VAL A 58 -7.74 -0.12 -1.72
CA VAL A 58 -7.54 -1.13 -0.69
C VAL A 58 -6.25 -1.88 -0.96
N LEU A 59 -5.34 -1.88 0.00
CA LEU A 59 -4.07 -2.59 -0.05
C LEU A 59 -4.01 -3.64 1.05
N ALA A 60 -4.23 -4.90 0.69
CA ALA A 60 -4.23 -6.05 1.60
C ALA A 60 -2.86 -6.73 1.61
N TRP A 61 -2.05 -6.44 2.62
CA TRP A 61 -0.76 -7.09 2.83
C TRP A 61 -0.93 -8.50 3.35
N TYR A 62 -0.24 -9.46 2.75
CA TYR A 62 -0.22 -10.86 3.19
C TYR A 62 1.22 -11.37 3.36
N PRO A 63 1.46 -12.32 4.30
CA PRO A 63 2.80 -12.77 4.66
C PRO A 63 3.58 -13.44 3.53
N LYS A 64 2.99 -14.45 2.88
CA LYS A 64 3.72 -15.30 1.94
C LYS A 64 2.77 -16.10 1.05
N ALA A 65 3.02 -16.08 -0.26
CA ALA A 65 2.32 -16.89 -1.23
C ALA A 65 2.41 -18.39 -0.90
N TYR A 66 1.36 -19.13 -1.22
CA TYR A 66 1.22 -20.59 -1.02
C TYR A 66 1.12 -21.05 0.45
N THR A 67 0.96 -20.14 1.41
CA THR A 67 0.61 -20.54 2.78
C THR A 67 -0.91 -20.65 2.93
N SER A 68 -1.37 -21.50 3.85
CA SER A 68 -2.80 -21.83 3.97
C SER A 68 -3.69 -20.60 4.19
N GLY A 69 -3.35 -19.71 5.14
CA GLY A 69 -4.12 -18.49 5.39
C GLY A 69 -4.12 -17.51 4.21
N CYS A 70 -3.00 -17.36 3.50
CA CYS A 70 -2.94 -16.48 2.32
C CYS A 70 -3.70 -17.06 1.12
N THR A 71 -3.72 -18.39 0.98
CA THR A 71 -4.54 -19.08 -0.02
C THR A 71 -6.03 -18.86 0.25
N ILE A 72 -6.48 -18.98 1.50
CA ILE A 72 -7.86 -18.74 1.90
C ILE A 72 -8.25 -17.27 1.63
N GLU A 73 -7.41 -16.32 1.98
CA GLU A 73 -7.66 -14.90 1.75
C GLU A 73 -7.76 -14.57 0.25
N CYS A 74 -6.80 -15.04 -0.55
CA CYS A 74 -6.79 -14.81 -1.99
C CYS A 74 -8.05 -15.40 -2.65
N LYS A 75 -8.48 -16.60 -2.24
CA LYS A 75 -9.73 -17.21 -2.70
C LYS A 75 -10.96 -16.39 -2.29
N SER A 76 -11.02 -15.94 -1.03
CA SER A 76 -12.11 -15.08 -0.57
C SER A 76 -12.26 -13.84 -1.46
N LEU A 77 -11.14 -13.19 -1.78
CA LEU A 77 -11.12 -12.00 -2.64
C LEU A 77 -11.46 -12.34 -4.11
N ALA A 78 -11.00 -13.47 -4.64
CA ALA A 78 -11.30 -13.89 -6.00
C ALA A 78 -12.78 -14.28 -6.20
N GLU A 79 -13.32 -15.05 -5.26
CA GLU A 79 -14.70 -15.56 -5.35
C GLU A 79 -15.75 -14.48 -5.03
N ASN A 80 -15.44 -13.53 -4.16
CA ASN A 80 -16.37 -12.52 -3.66
C ASN A 80 -15.95 -11.08 -4.00
N GLY A 81 -15.00 -10.87 -4.91
CA GLY A 81 -14.50 -9.56 -5.30
C GLY A 81 -15.55 -8.62 -5.87
N ASN A 82 -16.69 -9.16 -6.38
CA ASN A 82 -17.84 -8.38 -6.81
C ASN A 82 -18.39 -7.49 -5.69
N LEU A 83 -18.33 -7.91 -4.42
CA LEU A 83 -18.75 -7.11 -3.28
C LEU A 83 -17.90 -5.85 -3.12
N ILE A 84 -16.61 -5.95 -3.39
CA ILE A 84 -15.65 -4.83 -3.31
C ILE A 84 -15.80 -3.95 -4.55
N ARG A 85 -15.91 -4.54 -5.74
CA ARG A 85 -16.07 -3.82 -7.02
C ARG A 85 -17.40 -3.06 -7.16
N ALA A 86 -18.35 -3.30 -6.26
CA ALA A 86 -19.55 -2.48 -6.14
C ALA A 86 -19.28 -1.04 -5.66
N TYR A 87 -18.08 -0.79 -5.13
CA TYR A 87 -17.63 0.53 -4.69
C TYR A 87 -16.65 1.14 -5.71
N ASP A 88 -16.50 2.46 -5.69
CA ASP A 88 -15.50 3.18 -6.49
C ASP A 88 -14.11 3.04 -5.83
N VAL A 89 -13.55 1.87 -5.99
CA VAL A 89 -12.30 1.45 -5.36
C VAL A 89 -11.51 0.51 -6.29
N THR A 90 -10.19 0.58 -6.21
CA THR A 90 -9.30 -0.48 -6.69
C THR A 90 -8.72 -1.21 -5.49
N TYR A 91 -8.62 -2.54 -5.58
CA TYR A 91 -8.05 -3.33 -4.51
C TYR A 91 -6.92 -4.23 -5.01
N PHE A 92 -5.95 -4.44 -4.14
CA PHE A 92 -4.76 -5.22 -4.36
C PHE A 92 -4.48 -6.11 -3.16
N MET A 93 -3.92 -7.29 -3.39
CA MET A 93 -3.09 -7.94 -2.39
C MET A 93 -1.63 -7.52 -2.61
N ALA A 94 -0.80 -7.53 -1.56
CA ALA A 94 0.62 -7.23 -1.67
C ALA A 94 1.46 -8.12 -0.75
N SER A 95 2.64 -8.52 -1.20
CA SER A 95 3.62 -9.24 -0.39
C SER A 95 5.04 -8.87 -0.79
N VAL A 96 6.00 -9.34 -0.01
CA VAL A 96 7.43 -9.20 -0.32
C VAL A 96 7.97 -10.38 -1.16
N ASP A 97 7.09 -11.26 -1.62
CA ASP A 97 7.48 -12.34 -2.54
C ASP A 97 7.87 -11.76 -3.92
N PRO A 98 8.78 -12.41 -4.66
CA PRO A 98 9.10 -12.04 -6.03
C PRO A 98 7.90 -12.15 -6.97
N ILE A 99 7.91 -11.36 -8.05
CA ILE A 99 6.76 -11.26 -8.98
C ILE A 99 6.38 -12.58 -9.64
N ASP A 100 7.35 -13.41 -10.01
CA ASP A 100 7.12 -14.72 -10.61
C ASP A 100 6.34 -15.65 -9.66
N LYS A 101 6.68 -15.61 -8.36
CA LYS A 101 5.99 -16.37 -7.34
C LYS A 101 4.56 -15.86 -7.11
N ASN A 102 4.36 -14.55 -7.03
CA ASN A 102 3.04 -13.96 -6.91
C ASN A 102 2.19 -14.25 -8.15
N THR A 103 2.78 -14.24 -9.34
CA THR A 103 2.09 -14.57 -10.60
C THR A 103 1.62 -16.02 -10.63
N GLY A 104 2.48 -16.96 -10.22
CA GLY A 104 2.10 -18.36 -10.09
C GLY A 104 0.95 -18.54 -9.09
N PHE A 105 1.06 -17.91 -7.93
CA PHE A 105 0.05 -17.96 -6.88
C PHE A 105 -1.30 -17.36 -7.33
N ALA A 106 -1.30 -16.16 -7.93
CA ALA A 106 -2.50 -15.52 -8.46
C ALA A 106 -3.22 -16.42 -9.48
N ARG A 107 -2.47 -17.03 -10.40
CA ARG A 107 -3.01 -17.94 -11.42
C ARG A 107 -3.67 -19.16 -10.79
N GLU A 108 -3.02 -19.81 -9.82
CA GLU A 108 -3.56 -20.98 -9.14
C GLU A 108 -4.82 -20.66 -8.33
N GLN A 109 -4.88 -19.49 -7.71
CA GLN A 109 -6.04 -19.05 -6.95
C GLN A 109 -7.12 -18.40 -7.83
N LYS A 110 -6.90 -18.28 -9.15
CA LYS A 110 -7.79 -17.62 -10.11
C LYS A 110 -8.12 -16.18 -9.71
N ALA A 111 -7.12 -15.47 -9.17
CA ALA A 111 -7.28 -14.08 -8.80
C ALA A 111 -7.57 -13.23 -10.04
N ASP A 112 -8.66 -12.50 -10.03
CA ASP A 112 -9.10 -11.57 -11.09
C ASP A 112 -8.73 -10.11 -10.74
N PHE A 113 -7.77 -9.94 -9.85
CA PHE A 113 -7.20 -8.68 -9.38
C PHE A 113 -5.68 -8.83 -9.22
N PRO A 114 -4.91 -7.72 -9.32
CA PRO A 114 -3.45 -7.79 -9.23
C PRO A 114 -2.96 -8.09 -7.80
N LEU A 115 -1.96 -8.97 -7.71
CA LEU A 115 -1.12 -9.11 -6.54
C LEU A 115 0.16 -8.31 -6.80
N LEU A 116 0.50 -7.39 -5.89
CA LEU A 116 1.67 -6.51 -6.00
C LEU A 116 2.89 -7.15 -5.33
N SER A 117 4.05 -6.95 -5.92
CA SER A 117 5.31 -7.53 -5.47
C SER A 117 6.26 -6.45 -4.97
N ASP A 118 6.72 -6.58 -3.72
CA ASP A 118 7.72 -5.69 -3.08
C ASP A 118 8.95 -6.48 -2.63
N PRO A 119 9.74 -7.06 -3.55
CA PRO A 119 10.92 -7.86 -3.19
C PRO A 119 12.02 -7.06 -2.50
N THR A 120 12.02 -5.74 -2.67
CA THR A 120 12.93 -4.82 -1.96
C THR A 120 12.54 -4.61 -0.51
N LYS A 121 11.28 -4.87 -0.14
CA LYS A 121 10.69 -4.67 1.18
C LYS A 121 10.59 -3.20 1.62
N GLU A 122 10.88 -2.27 0.73
CA GLU A 122 10.87 -0.83 1.06
C GLU A 122 9.46 -0.33 1.33
N THR A 123 8.50 -0.75 0.50
CA THR A 123 7.09 -0.40 0.69
C THR A 123 6.52 -1.06 1.95
N ALA A 124 6.80 -2.34 2.17
CA ALA A 124 6.37 -3.05 3.38
C ALA A 124 6.92 -2.39 4.66
N LYS A 125 8.17 -1.91 4.61
CA LYS A 125 8.77 -1.14 5.70
C LYS A 125 8.09 0.21 5.89
N ALA A 126 7.83 0.94 4.81
CA ALA A 126 7.14 2.24 4.86
C ALA A 126 5.72 2.12 5.42
N TYR A 127 5.01 1.04 5.10
CA TYR A 127 3.68 0.72 5.66
C TYR A 127 3.73 0.13 7.08
N GLY A 128 4.92 -0.06 7.66
CA GLY A 128 5.07 -0.63 9.01
C GLY A 128 4.62 -2.09 9.12
N VAL A 129 4.51 -2.79 8.00
CA VAL A 129 4.05 -4.19 7.98
C VAL A 129 5.19 -5.21 7.94
N LEU A 130 6.42 -4.78 7.68
CA LEU A 130 7.57 -5.70 7.62
C LEU A 130 7.92 -6.20 9.02
N ASN A 131 7.77 -7.49 9.27
CA ASN A 131 8.12 -8.13 10.53
C ASN A 131 9.59 -8.56 10.59
N MET A 132 10.06 -8.96 11.79
CA MET A 132 11.45 -9.38 12.02
C MET A 132 11.87 -10.62 11.23
N MET A 133 10.93 -11.45 10.77
CA MET A 133 11.20 -12.61 9.92
C MET A 133 11.35 -12.23 8.44
N GLY A 134 11.17 -10.95 8.10
CA GLY A 134 11.32 -10.42 6.75
C GLY A 134 10.12 -10.67 5.84
N PHE A 135 8.94 -10.96 6.40
CA PHE A 135 7.66 -11.06 5.71
C PHE A 135 6.75 -9.89 6.08
N ALA A 136 5.72 -9.64 5.27
CA ALA A 136 4.69 -8.70 5.64
C ALA A 136 3.76 -9.29 6.72
N SER A 137 3.35 -8.47 7.68
CA SER A 137 2.22 -8.78 8.56
C SER A 137 0.92 -8.64 7.78
N ARG A 138 -0.09 -9.44 8.12
CA ARG A 138 -1.40 -9.38 7.47
C ARG A 138 -2.17 -8.17 7.95
N ASN A 139 -2.16 -7.11 7.17
CA ASN A 139 -2.87 -5.86 7.45
C ASN A 139 -3.54 -5.36 6.17
N THR A 140 -4.75 -4.85 6.29
CA THR A 140 -5.45 -4.22 5.17
C THR A 140 -5.57 -2.72 5.41
N PHE A 141 -5.06 -1.92 4.48
CA PHE A 141 -5.15 -0.47 4.49
C PHE A 141 -6.25 -0.01 3.54
N PHE A 142 -7.11 0.88 4.03
CA PHE A 142 -8.12 1.57 3.26
C PHE A 142 -7.66 3.00 3.05
N ILE A 143 -7.43 3.39 1.80
CA ILE A 143 -6.85 4.69 1.44
C ILE A 143 -7.88 5.45 0.62
N GLY A 144 -8.21 6.66 1.05
CA GLY A 144 -9.14 7.54 0.35
C GLY A 144 -8.58 8.10 -0.95
N ALA A 145 -9.44 8.62 -1.80
CA ALA A 145 -9.03 9.31 -3.02
C ALA A 145 -8.14 10.53 -2.75
N ASP A 146 -8.17 11.09 -1.54
CA ASP A 146 -7.27 12.16 -1.10
C ASP A 146 -5.85 11.66 -0.73
N GLY A 147 -5.64 10.33 -0.75
CA GLY A 147 -4.38 9.69 -0.40
C GLY A 147 -4.17 9.50 1.10
N LYS A 148 -5.18 9.72 1.94
CA LYS A 148 -5.10 9.50 3.39
C LYS A 148 -5.62 8.12 3.77
N ILE A 149 -5.08 7.58 4.84
CA ILE A 149 -5.54 6.32 5.43
C ILE A 149 -6.88 6.56 6.12
N LEU A 150 -7.91 5.89 5.64
CA LEU A 150 -9.27 5.94 6.20
C LEU A 150 -9.48 4.90 7.30
N ALA A 151 -8.88 3.73 7.15
CA ALA A 151 -8.90 2.66 8.14
C ALA A 151 -7.71 1.73 7.94
N ILE A 152 -7.36 1.00 9.01
CA ILE A 152 -6.36 -0.07 8.98
C ILE A 152 -6.96 -1.26 9.73
N ASP A 153 -7.10 -2.40 9.04
CA ASP A 153 -7.44 -3.66 9.69
C ASP A 153 -6.14 -4.45 9.94
N ARG A 154 -5.81 -4.62 11.22
CA ARG A 154 -4.66 -5.39 11.68
C ARG A 154 -5.04 -6.80 12.17
N ASN A 155 -6.32 -7.15 12.10
CA ASN A 155 -6.86 -8.42 12.58
C ASN A 155 -7.70 -9.12 11.50
N VAL A 156 -7.15 -9.16 10.28
CA VAL A 156 -7.82 -9.68 9.09
C VAL A 156 -8.18 -11.16 9.25
N ASN A 157 -9.46 -11.49 9.02
CA ASN A 157 -9.90 -12.88 8.88
C ASN A 157 -9.79 -13.31 7.40
N PRO A 158 -8.89 -14.23 7.04
CA PRO A 158 -8.71 -14.65 5.65
C PRO A 158 -10.00 -15.18 4.99
N ALA A 159 -10.83 -15.88 5.75
CA ALA A 159 -12.01 -16.53 5.19
C ALA A 159 -13.14 -15.56 4.82
N SER A 160 -13.24 -14.42 5.51
CA SER A 160 -14.26 -13.38 5.28
C SER A 160 -13.67 -12.08 4.70
N ALA A 161 -12.42 -12.11 4.22
CA ALA A 161 -11.69 -10.90 3.82
C ALA A 161 -12.46 -10.02 2.82
N ALA A 162 -13.09 -10.60 1.81
CA ALA A 162 -13.87 -9.83 0.82
C ALA A 162 -15.10 -9.16 1.46
N GLN A 163 -15.83 -9.89 2.31
CA GLN A 163 -17.01 -9.38 3.01
C GLN A 163 -16.63 -8.28 4.02
N ASP A 164 -15.53 -8.48 4.76
CA ASP A 164 -15.04 -7.52 5.76
C ASP A 164 -14.55 -6.24 5.10
N ILE A 165 -13.85 -6.35 3.96
CA ILE A 165 -13.45 -5.20 3.13
C ILE A 165 -14.70 -4.45 2.64
N ALA A 166 -15.68 -5.14 2.06
CA ALA A 166 -16.90 -4.50 1.57
C ALA A 166 -17.69 -3.81 2.68
N ALA A 167 -17.82 -4.45 3.86
CA ALA A 167 -18.45 -3.87 5.03
C ALA A 167 -17.73 -2.63 5.54
N THR A 168 -16.38 -2.64 5.50
CA THR A 168 -15.56 -1.49 5.90
C THR A 168 -15.71 -0.33 4.89
N LEU A 169 -15.71 -0.61 3.58
CA LEU A 169 -15.96 0.41 2.55
C LEU A 169 -17.32 1.09 2.74
N ALA A 170 -18.36 0.31 3.10
CA ALA A 170 -19.68 0.85 3.43
C ALA A 170 -19.64 1.78 4.64
N LYS A 171 -18.98 1.38 5.73
CA LYS A 171 -18.82 2.20 6.96
C LYS A 171 -18.05 3.48 6.72
N LEU A 172 -17.07 3.45 5.81
CA LEU A 172 -16.27 4.59 5.40
C LEU A 172 -16.98 5.50 4.39
N ASN A 173 -18.21 5.17 3.99
CA ASN A 173 -18.99 5.90 2.98
C ASN A 173 -18.23 6.05 1.64
N VAL A 174 -17.42 5.06 1.26
CA VAL A 174 -16.81 5.04 -0.08
C VAL A 174 -17.95 4.97 -1.12
N PRO A 175 -17.96 5.83 -2.14
CA PRO A 175 -19.02 5.86 -3.14
C PRO A 175 -19.19 4.48 -3.81
N LYS A 176 -20.43 4.11 -4.11
CA LYS A 176 -20.68 2.98 -4.99
C LYS A 176 -20.37 3.37 -6.43
N ARG A 177 -19.87 2.40 -7.18
CA ARG A 177 -19.66 2.57 -8.62
C ARG A 177 -21.01 2.74 -9.32
N SER A 178 -21.13 3.80 -10.13
CA SER A 178 -22.29 4.07 -10.97
C SER A 178 -22.37 3.13 -12.17
#